data_01baaf34bd92ced21c3eb4bd2bd128ca
#
_entry.id   01baaf34bd92ced21c3eb4bd2bd128ca
#
_cell.length_a   1.000
_cell.length_b   1.000
_cell.length_c   1.000
_cell.angle_alpha   90.00
_cell.angle_beta   90.00
_cell.angle_gamma   90.00
#
_symmetry.space_group_name_H-M   'P 1'
#
loop_
_entity.id
_entity.type
_entity.pdbx_description
1 polymer ?
#
loop_
_entity_poly.entity_id
_entity_poly.type
_entity_poly.pdbx_seq_one_letter_code
_entity_poly.pdbx_strand_id
1 'polypeptide(L)'
;VKIETNVVIGKSMTIDQLINEEGFDAVFIGSGAGLPRFMGIPGENANEVFSANEYLTRSNLMKAFREDYDTPIARFKKVAVVGGGNVAMDAARTALRLGAEVHIVYRRSEEELPARAEEVHHAKE
;
A
#
# COMPACT_ATOMS: atom_id res chain seq x y z
N VAL A 1 -20.92 -14.72 7.05
CA VAL A 1 -19.88 -13.88 7.68
C VAL A 1 -20.54 -12.55 8.09
N LYS A 2 -20.39 -12.19 9.35
CA LYS A 2 -20.81 -10.87 9.87
C LYS A 2 -19.60 -9.93 9.82
N ILE A 3 -19.78 -8.72 9.31
CA ILE A 3 -18.73 -7.69 9.24
C ILE A 3 -19.19 -6.52 10.09
N GLU A 4 -18.36 -6.11 11.03
CA GLU A 4 -18.55 -4.91 11.83
C GLU A 4 -17.48 -3.88 11.48
N THR A 5 -17.91 -2.69 11.13
CA THR A 5 -17.03 -1.58 10.75
C THR A 5 -16.92 -0.56 11.88
N ASN A 6 -15.92 0.34 11.79
CA ASN A 6 -15.67 1.40 12.77
C ASN A 6 -15.30 0.89 14.18
N VAL A 7 -14.79 -0.32 14.28
CA VAL A 7 -14.26 -0.92 15.51
C VAL A 7 -12.75 -0.99 15.43
N VAL A 8 -12.06 -0.39 16.39
CA VAL A 8 -10.59 -0.40 16.47
C VAL A 8 -10.18 -1.33 17.59
N ILE A 9 -9.76 -2.55 17.24
CA ILE A 9 -9.28 -3.54 18.21
C ILE A 9 -8.05 -3.02 18.94
N GLY A 10 -8.06 -3.14 20.26
CA GLY A 10 -7.05 -2.57 21.15
C GLY A 10 -7.36 -1.13 21.63
N LYS A 11 -8.43 -0.49 21.09
CA LYS A 11 -8.90 0.83 21.51
C LYS A 11 -10.37 0.81 21.95
N SER A 12 -11.27 0.52 21.02
CA SER A 12 -12.71 0.44 21.33
C SER A 12 -13.13 -0.92 21.89
N MET A 13 -12.38 -1.98 21.58
CA MET A 13 -12.59 -3.34 22.07
C MET A 13 -11.24 -4.06 22.12
N THR A 14 -10.98 -4.78 23.20
CA THR A 14 -9.75 -5.56 23.37
C THR A 14 -9.93 -7.01 22.90
N ILE A 15 -8.83 -7.72 22.71
CA ILE A 15 -8.87 -9.17 22.40
C ILE A 15 -9.46 -9.95 23.58
N ASP A 16 -9.14 -9.55 24.81
CA ASP A 16 -9.69 -10.19 26.02
C ASP A 16 -11.22 -10.04 26.11
N GLN A 17 -11.74 -8.88 25.72
CA GLN A 17 -13.18 -8.66 25.64
C GLN A 17 -13.83 -9.53 24.55
N LEU A 18 -13.22 -9.66 23.40
CA LEU A 18 -13.72 -10.56 22.35
C LEU A 18 -13.86 -12.00 22.86
N ILE A 19 -12.89 -12.49 23.62
CA ILE A 19 -12.91 -13.86 24.12
C ILE A 19 -13.84 -13.99 25.33
N ASN A 20 -13.75 -13.11 26.33
CA ASN A 20 -14.39 -13.30 27.61
C ASN A 20 -15.81 -12.72 27.69
N GLU A 21 -16.11 -11.67 26.94
CA GLU A 21 -17.40 -10.96 26.96
C GLU A 21 -18.27 -11.27 25.75
N GLU A 22 -17.66 -11.28 24.54
CA GLU A 22 -18.37 -11.56 23.29
C GLU A 22 -18.45 -13.06 22.95
N GLY A 23 -17.73 -13.92 23.68
CA GLY A 23 -17.83 -15.36 23.58
C GLY A 23 -17.17 -15.99 22.36
N PHE A 24 -16.15 -15.34 21.78
CA PHE A 24 -15.37 -15.94 20.70
C PHE A 24 -14.37 -16.97 21.24
N ASP A 25 -14.29 -18.13 20.64
CA ASP A 25 -13.34 -19.19 21.01
C ASP A 25 -11.91 -18.89 20.56
N ALA A 26 -11.76 -18.11 19.48
CA ALA A 26 -10.46 -17.75 18.92
C ALA A 26 -10.52 -16.42 18.16
N VAL A 27 -9.39 -15.73 18.06
CA VAL A 27 -9.23 -14.49 17.31
C VAL A 27 -8.14 -14.65 16.26
N PHE A 28 -8.47 -14.41 15.00
CA PHE A 28 -7.49 -14.33 13.91
C PHE A 28 -7.12 -12.87 13.64
N ILE A 29 -5.83 -12.54 13.71
CA ILE A 29 -5.32 -11.20 13.44
C ILE A 29 -4.86 -11.12 11.99
N GLY A 30 -5.60 -10.39 11.17
CA GLY A 30 -5.34 -10.21 9.75
C GLY A 30 -5.35 -8.73 9.33
N SER A 31 -4.74 -7.86 10.15
CA SER A 31 -4.78 -6.39 9.98
C SER A 31 -3.91 -5.84 8.84
N GLY A 32 -3.08 -6.68 8.23
CA GLY A 32 -2.14 -6.27 7.18
C GLY A 32 -0.94 -5.46 7.70
N ALA A 33 -0.09 -5.04 6.79
CA ALA A 33 1.12 -4.24 7.06
C ALA A 33 0.88 -2.77 6.68
N GLY A 34 0.05 -2.07 7.47
CA GLY A 34 -0.31 -0.66 7.19
C GLY A 34 0.80 0.36 7.47
N LEU A 35 1.81 0.00 8.27
CA LEU A 35 2.90 0.91 8.62
C LEU A 35 3.95 0.95 7.49
N PRO A 36 4.24 2.14 6.90
CA PRO A 36 5.23 2.25 5.86
C PRO A 36 6.65 2.00 6.41
N ARG A 37 7.51 1.45 5.57
CA ARG A 37 8.95 1.35 5.85
C ARG A 37 9.67 2.45 5.11
N PHE A 38 10.42 3.24 5.87
CA PHE A 38 11.28 4.30 5.35
C PHE A 38 12.71 3.79 5.18
N MET A 39 13.45 4.38 4.23
CA MET A 39 14.83 4.01 3.95
C MET A 39 15.83 4.72 4.88
N GLY A 40 15.42 5.82 5.50
CA GLY A 40 16.27 6.63 6.38
C GLY A 40 17.38 7.39 5.63
N ILE A 41 17.12 7.82 4.40
CA ILE A 41 18.06 8.53 3.55
C ILE A 41 17.73 10.02 3.44
N PRO A 42 18.74 10.90 3.19
CA PRO A 42 18.48 12.31 2.94
C PRO A 42 17.53 12.54 1.78
N GLY A 43 16.58 13.46 1.95
CA GLY A 43 15.58 13.79 0.92
C GLY A 43 14.32 12.93 0.94
N GLU A 44 14.23 11.91 1.79
CA GLU A 44 13.04 11.04 1.90
C GLU A 44 11.77 11.82 2.32
N ASN A 45 11.94 12.94 3.03
CA ASN A 45 10.85 13.82 3.45
C ASN A 45 10.62 15.00 2.48
N ALA A 46 11.22 14.97 1.29
CA ALA A 46 11.02 16.02 0.30
C ALA A 46 9.59 15.93 -0.31
N ASN A 47 9.12 17.06 -0.84
CA ASN A 47 7.88 17.08 -1.60
C ASN A 47 7.96 16.08 -2.77
N GLU A 48 6.83 15.45 -3.08
CA GLU A 48 6.71 14.45 -4.16
C GLU A 48 7.39 13.10 -3.86
N VAL A 49 7.88 12.90 -2.63
CA VAL A 49 8.33 11.59 -2.14
C VAL A 49 7.23 10.98 -1.27
N PHE A 50 6.78 9.81 -1.65
CA PHE A 50 5.69 9.09 -0.97
C PHE A 50 6.13 7.70 -0.55
N SER A 51 5.64 7.22 0.57
CA SER A 51 5.64 5.79 0.80
C SER A 51 4.64 5.12 -0.14
N ALA A 52 4.92 3.90 -0.60
CA ALA A 52 4.00 3.17 -1.45
C ALA A 52 2.63 2.96 -0.77
N ASN A 53 2.60 2.75 0.55
CA ASN A 53 1.36 2.63 1.32
C ASN A 53 0.51 3.91 1.24
N GLU A 54 1.12 5.08 1.39
CA GLU A 54 0.40 6.35 1.29
C GLU A 54 -0.14 6.55 -0.13
N TYR A 55 0.70 6.35 -1.14
CA TYR A 55 0.31 6.50 -2.53
C TYR A 55 -0.83 5.56 -2.93
N LEU A 56 -0.73 4.28 -2.58
CA LEU A 56 -1.75 3.28 -2.87
C LEU A 56 -3.05 3.50 -2.07
N THR A 57 -2.94 3.93 -0.81
CA THR A 57 -4.11 4.28 0.00
C THR A 57 -4.87 5.45 -0.61
N ARG A 58 -4.18 6.52 -0.97
CA ARG A 58 -4.82 7.68 -1.63
C ARG A 58 -5.42 7.31 -2.97
N SER A 59 -4.68 6.58 -3.80
CA SER A 59 -5.13 6.21 -5.14
C SER A 59 -6.32 5.26 -5.11
N ASN A 60 -6.22 4.16 -4.36
CA ASN A 60 -7.19 3.06 -4.44
C ASN A 60 -8.29 3.16 -3.39
N LEU A 61 -7.93 3.25 -2.10
CA LEU A 61 -8.90 3.23 -1.01
C LEU A 61 -9.65 4.57 -0.90
N MET A 62 -8.93 5.68 -0.99
CA MET A 62 -9.48 7.04 -0.96
C MET A 62 -9.89 7.56 -2.34
N LYS A 63 -9.81 6.71 -3.36
CA LYS A 63 -10.34 6.93 -4.72
C LYS A 63 -9.87 8.24 -5.39
N ALA A 64 -8.61 8.62 -5.18
CA ALA A 64 -8.06 9.85 -5.74
C ALA A 64 -8.05 9.91 -7.29
N PHE A 65 -8.27 8.78 -7.97
CA PHE A 65 -8.45 8.73 -9.41
C PHE A 65 -9.81 9.26 -9.89
N ARG A 66 -10.78 9.41 -9.00
CA ARG A 66 -12.14 9.87 -9.33
C ARG A 66 -12.27 11.38 -9.19
N GLU A 67 -13.01 12.01 -10.09
CA GLU A 67 -13.27 13.46 -10.07
C GLU A 67 -14.26 13.90 -9.00
N ASP A 68 -15.11 12.98 -8.54
CA ASP A 68 -16.10 13.22 -7.48
C ASP A 68 -15.57 12.99 -6.06
N TYR A 69 -14.23 12.84 -5.91
CA TYR A 69 -13.55 12.68 -4.63
C TYR A 69 -12.49 13.76 -4.46
N ASP A 70 -12.49 14.41 -3.29
CA ASP A 70 -11.56 15.49 -2.94
C ASP A 70 -10.19 14.97 -2.44
N THR A 71 -9.88 13.71 -2.64
CA THR A 71 -8.60 13.13 -2.20
C THR A 71 -7.46 13.69 -3.05
N PRO A 72 -6.52 14.44 -2.44
CA PRO A 72 -5.41 15.03 -3.18
C PRO A 72 -4.42 13.97 -3.63
N ILE A 73 -4.18 13.89 -4.93
CA ILE A 73 -3.08 13.15 -5.52
C ILE A 73 -2.51 13.95 -6.67
N ALA A 74 -1.20 14.14 -6.69
CA ALA A 74 -0.54 14.74 -7.83
C ALA A 74 -0.41 13.72 -8.96
N ARG A 75 -0.71 14.15 -10.19
CA ARG A 75 -0.44 13.38 -11.40
C ARG A 75 0.95 13.75 -11.90
N PHE A 76 1.86 12.83 -11.79
CA PHE A 76 3.26 13.02 -12.18
C PHE A 76 3.47 12.55 -13.61
N LYS A 77 4.38 13.22 -14.34
CA LYS A 77 4.79 12.79 -15.69
C LYS A 77 5.76 11.61 -15.63
N LYS A 78 6.65 11.60 -14.63
CA LYS A 78 7.65 10.56 -14.41
C LYS A 78 7.66 10.15 -12.95
N VAL A 79 7.68 8.85 -12.71
CA VAL A 79 7.68 8.25 -11.38
C VAL A 79 8.78 7.22 -11.29
N ALA A 80 9.60 7.32 -10.25
CA ALA A 80 10.55 6.27 -9.86
C ALA A 80 9.99 5.52 -8.66
N VAL A 81 9.83 4.22 -8.79
CA VAL A 81 9.40 3.33 -7.70
C VAL A 81 10.62 2.58 -7.19
N VAL A 82 11.04 2.87 -5.98
CA VAL A 82 12.22 2.24 -5.35
C VAL A 82 11.79 1.01 -4.57
N GLY A 83 12.14 -0.16 -5.07
CA GLY A 83 11.80 -1.44 -4.46
C GLY A 83 11.49 -2.51 -5.49
N GLY A 84 11.45 -3.76 -5.06
CA GLY A 84 11.22 -4.91 -5.94
C GLY A 84 10.18 -5.92 -5.43
N GLY A 85 9.43 -5.58 -4.38
CA GLY A 85 8.36 -6.42 -3.83
C GLY A 85 7.01 -6.21 -4.50
N ASN A 86 6.01 -7.01 -4.14
CA ASN A 86 4.65 -6.90 -4.69
C ASN A 86 4.07 -5.49 -4.55
N VAL A 87 4.32 -4.82 -3.42
CA VAL A 87 3.84 -3.44 -3.18
C VAL A 87 4.47 -2.45 -4.17
N ALA A 88 5.74 -2.66 -4.56
CA ALA A 88 6.40 -1.84 -5.57
C ALA A 88 5.74 -2.06 -6.96
N MET A 89 5.41 -3.31 -7.30
CA MET A 89 4.69 -3.62 -8.55
C MET A 89 3.31 -2.96 -8.58
N ASP A 90 2.56 -3.02 -7.48
CA ASP A 90 1.26 -2.35 -7.37
C ASP A 90 1.36 -0.82 -7.48
N ALA A 91 2.37 -0.21 -6.84
CA ALA A 91 2.61 1.23 -6.93
C ALA A 91 2.98 1.64 -8.36
N ALA A 92 3.83 0.87 -9.03
CA ALA A 92 4.24 1.11 -10.42
C ALA A 92 3.04 1.04 -11.37
N ARG A 93 2.26 -0.02 -11.30
CA ARG A 93 1.04 -0.20 -12.12
C ARG A 93 0.01 0.90 -11.87
N THR A 94 -0.16 1.31 -10.62
CA THR A 94 -1.06 2.40 -10.27
C THR A 94 -0.59 3.72 -10.86
N ALA A 95 0.70 4.04 -10.76
CA ALA A 95 1.27 5.25 -11.35
C ALA A 95 1.15 5.26 -12.88
N LEU A 96 1.40 4.12 -13.54
CA LEU A 96 1.23 3.96 -14.98
C LEU A 96 -0.23 4.21 -15.40
N ARG A 97 -1.20 3.63 -14.68
CA ARG A 97 -2.63 3.85 -14.95
C ARG A 97 -3.07 5.31 -14.76
N LEU A 98 -2.39 6.05 -13.89
CA LEU A 98 -2.60 7.49 -13.70
C LEU A 98 -1.87 8.35 -14.76
N GLY A 99 -1.19 7.73 -15.72
CA GLY A 99 -0.61 8.38 -16.89
C GLY A 99 0.88 8.73 -16.76
N ALA A 100 1.59 8.20 -15.78
CA ALA A 100 3.02 8.45 -15.61
C ALA A 100 3.88 7.51 -16.47
N GLU A 101 5.04 7.99 -16.90
CA GLU A 101 6.18 7.15 -17.29
C GLU A 101 6.82 6.61 -16.01
N VAL A 102 6.89 5.28 -15.86
CA VAL A 102 7.28 4.65 -14.59
C VAL A 102 8.57 3.88 -14.74
N HIS A 103 9.47 4.07 -13.78
CA HIS A 103 10.71 3.32 -13.64
C HIS A 103 10.75 2.60 -12.31
N ILE A 104 10.95 1.28 -12.32
CA ILE A 104 11.22 0.51 -11.11
C ILE A 104 12.72 0.49 -10.88
N VAL A 105 13.14 0.97 -9.71
CA VAL A 105 14.55 1.03 -9.30
C VAL A 105 14.77 0.00 -8.21
N TYR A 106 15.58 -1.00 -8.52
CA TYR A 106 15.91 -2.08 -7.58
C TYR A 106 17.41 -2.30 -7.51
N ARG A 107 17.93 -2.64 -6.32
CA ARG A 107 19.38 -2.76 -6.07
C ARG A 107 20.03 -4.02 -6.63
N ARG A 108 19.24 -4.96 -7.13
CA ARG A 108 19.70 -6.26 -7.66
C ARG A 108 19.12 -6.50 -9.04
N SER A 109 19.39 -7.66 -9.62
CA SER A 109 18.85 -8.07 -10.91
C SER A 109 17.34 -8.36 -10.85
N GLU A 110 16.73 -8.47 -12.01
CA GLU A 110 15.33 -8.84 -12.16
C GLU A 110 15.02 -10.22 -11.58
N GLU A 111 15.94 -11.17 -11.75
CA GLU A 111 15.82 -12.55 -11.26
C GLU A 111 15.76 -12.63 -9.73
N GLU A 112 16.28 -11.62 -9.04
CA GLU A 112 16.31 -11.52 -7.59
C GLU A 112 15.16 -10.68 -7.02
N LEU A 113 14.19 -10.28 -7.84
CA LEU A 113 13.01 -9.54 -7.37
C LEU A 113 12.22 -10.40 -6.36
N PRO A 114 11.92 -9.88 -5.17
CA PRO A 114 11.12 -10.60 -4.19
C PRO A 114 9.62 -10.62 -4.51
N ALA A 115 9.19 -9.91 -5.55
CA ALA A 115 7.83 -9.95 -6.05
C ALA A 115 7.53 -11.32 -6.68
N ARG A 116 6.28 -11.73 -6.64
CA ARG A 116 5.82 -12.92 -7.36
C ARG A 116 6.04 -12.74 -8.86
N ALA A 117 6.42 -13.81 -9.56
CA ALA A 117 6.67 -13.77 -11.01
C ALA A 117 5.47 -13.21 -11.81
N GLU A 118 4.26 -13.56 -11.39
CA GLU A 118 3.00 -13.04 -11.96
C GLU A 118 2.89 -11.51 -11.82
N GLU A 119 3.24 -10.96 -10.65
CA GLU A 119 3.20 -9.51 -10.40
C GLU A 119 4.23 -8.76 -11.24
N VAL A 120 5.42 -9.34 -11.42
CA VAL A 120 6.46 -8.79 -12.31
C VAL A 120 5.99 -8.80 -13.75
N HIS A 121 5.37 -9.89 -14.18
CA HIS A 121 4.81 -10.00 -15.53
C HIS A 121 3.73 -8.93 -15.78
N HIS A 122 2.75 -8.82 -14.88
CA HIS A 122 1.70 -7.81 -14.98
C HIS A 122 2.22 -6.36 -14.88
N ALA A 123 3.38 -6.14 -14.30
CA ALA A 123 3.97 -4.80 -14.24
C ALA A 123 4.68 -4.41 -15.56
N LYS A 124 4.97 -5.39 -16.42
CA LYS A 124 5.61 -5.19 -17.73
C LYS A 124 4.61 -5.06 -18.90
N GLU A 125 3.37 -5.51 -18.71
CA GLU A 125 2.25 -5.34 -19.65
C GLU A 125 1.78 -3.88 -19.72
#